data_345c7d328ab5fcdacc2c4aea2c698064
#
_entry.id   345c7d328ab5fcdacc2c4aea2c698064
#
_cell.length_a   1.000
_cell.length_b   1.000
_cell.length_c   1.000
_cell.angle_alpha   90.00
_cell.angle_beta   90.00
_cell.angle_gamma   90.00
#
_symmetry.space_group_name_H-M   'P 1'
#
loop_
_entity.id
_entity.type
_entity.pdbx_description
1 polymer ?
#
loop_
_entity_poly.entity_id
_entity_poly.type
_entity_poly.pdbx_seq_one_letter_code
_entity_poly.pdbx_strand_id
1 'polypeptide(L)'
;LELEQFKHSQSSSLIHVKPLRIILIALALSLLGHFILFFGIPFLSFGSAPEIADDLIIRTEIKIDPPKKIQMAQAPQKKVNKETSANAVEDSKSLASGGEQGGANNQQGVAFKLPESGIIYYDSYVDGQRYQTGEIDWIVDGNNYRLHINIPFAFVGPFVFESKGTVDAYGIAPSIYWTQRGTRPPRYSRFDRDASGGGKMYFSEKPEFTPDLLPGTQDRFSLMFQFASLLNGDSKIDEAGTIRSLPVVDYNTLEMWHFKSYGETVSEDIPSLGKSVNRRYALMQRENDPYKRQVDIWLAKDLEWLPGRIRSQEANGRVFELVFQQKSPLPTSATP
;
A
#
# COMPACT_ATOMS: atom_id res chain seq x y z
N LEU A 1 12.69 -100.83 -5.43
CA LEU A 1 13.96 -100.26 -5.85
C LEU A 1 13.67 -98.94 -6.60
N GLU A 2 14.20 -97.85 -6.06
CA GLU A 2 14.42 -96.55 -6.65
C GLU A 2 13.21 -95.72 -7.10
N LEU A 3 12.80 -94.86 -6.21
CA LEU A 3 12.08 -93.61 -6.47
C LEU A 3 12.95 -92.48 -5.93
N GLU A 4 13.65 -91.79 -6.79
CA GLU A 4 14.32 -90.61 -6.44
C GLU A 4 13.81 -89.40 -7.24
N GLN A 5 13.38 -88.42 -6.50
CA GLN A 5 13.61 -87.00 -6.60
C GLN A 5 13.23 -86.24 -7.90
N PHE A 6 12.15 -85.48 -7.79
CA PHE A 6 12.00 -84.23 -8.51
C PHE A 6 11.64 -83.16 -7.50
N LYS A 7 12.66 -82.50 -6.98
CA LYS A 7 12.49 -81.24 -6.24
C LYS A 7 12.48 -80.11 -7.25
N HIS A 8 11.32 -79.50 -7.47
CA HIS A 8 11.18 -78.24 -8.11
C HIS A 8 11.79 -77.11 -7.24
N SER A 9 12.92 -76.53 -7.68
CA SER A 9 13.48 -75.32 -7.17
C SER A 9 12.70 -74.17 -7.76
N GLN A 10 11.77 -73.58 -7.01
CA GLN A 10 11.28 -72.22 -7.26
C GLN A 10 12.16 -71.27 -6.49
N SER A 11 13.12 -70.58 -7.19
CA SER A 11 13.84 -69.51 -6.66
C SER A 11 12.98 -68.22 -6.77
N SER A 12 12.29 -67.87 -5.69
CA SER A 12 11.68 -66.57 -5.48
C SER A 12 12.81 -65.58 -5.20
N SER A 13 13.14 -64.80 -6.21
CA SER A 13 14.03 -63.64 -6.08
C SER A 13 13.33 -62.53 -5.27
N LEU A 14 13.43 -62.62 -3.95
CA LEU A 14 13.09 -61.53 -3.05
C LEU A 14 14.04 -60.35 -3.36
N ILE A 15 13.50 -59.29 -3.99
CA ILE A 15 14.17 -58.03 -4.21
C ILE A 15 14.48 -57.46 -2.81
N HIS A 16 15.72 -57.60 -2.35
CA HIS A 16 16.21 -57.01 -1.12
C HIS A 16 16.38 -55.51 -1.34
N VAL A 17 15.32 -54.70 -1.23
CA VAL A 17 15.37 -53.27 -1.22
C VAL A 17 15.95 -52.86 0.15
N LYS A 18 17.16 -52.30 0.17
CA LYS A 18 17.80 -51.85 1.41
C LYS A 18 16.84 -50.93 2.19
N PRO A 19 16.63 -51.17 3.51
CA PRO A 19 15.61 -50.44 4.31
C PRO A 19 15.79 -48.91 4.24
N LEU A 20 17.02 -48.48 4.07
CA LEU A 20 17.32 -47.04 3.88
C LEU A 20 16.66 -46.41 2.64
N ARG A 21 16.54 -47.18 1.53
CA ARG A 21 15.85 -46.67 0.31
C ARG A 21 14.34 -46.54 0.51
N ILE A 22 13.74 -47.44 1.27
CA ILE A 22 12.30 -47.40 1.60
C ILE A 22 12.02 -46.17 2.48
N ILE A 23 12.87 -45.90 3.47
CA ILE A 23 12.75 -44.75 4.36
C ILE A 23 12.92 -43.41 3.58
N LEU A 24 13.89 -43.33 2.67
CA LEU A 24 14.09 -42.17 1.83
C LEU A 24 12.94 -41.89 0.87
N ILE A 25 12.35 -42.95 0.29
CA ILE A 25 11.16 -42.81 -0.59
C ILE A 25 9.94 -42.38 0.23
N ALA A 26 9.73 -42.95 1.41
CA ALA A 26 8.64 -42.55 2.30
C ALA A 26 8.78 -41.09 2.77
N LEU A 27 9.99 -40.62 3.08
CA LEU A 27 10.27 -39.27 3.44
C LEU A 27 10.01 -38.29 2.27
N ALA A 28 10.47 -38.66 1.07
CA ALA A 28 10.25 -37.86 -0.15
C ALA A 28 8.75 -37.75 -0.50
N LEU A 29 7.99 -38.84 -0.38
CA LEU A 29 6.54 -38.84 -0.59
C LEU A 29 5.80 -38.03 0.48
N SER A 30 6.25 -38.10 1.74
CA SER A 30 5.70 -37.29 2.83
C SER A 30 5.96 -35.83 2.60
N LEU A 31 7.17 -35.44 2.22
CA LEU A 31 7.54 -34.04 1.87
C LEU A 31 6.73 -33.54 0.65
N LEU A 32 6.57 -34.37 -0.37
CA LEU A 32 5.76 -34.06 -1.54
C LEU A 32 4.27 -33.88 -1.16
N GLY A 33 3.74 -34.74 -0.29
CA GLY A 33 2.37 -34.61 0.22
C GLY A 33 2.16 -33.34 1.02
N HIS A 34 3.09 -32.96 1.88
CA HIS A 34 3.04 -31.70 2.63
C HIS A 34 3.20 -30.50 1.70
N PHE A 35 4.07 -30.60 0.71
CA PHE A 35 4.22 -29.55 -0.30
C PHE A 35 2.93 -29.32 -1.08
N ILE A 36 2.24 -30.39 -1.50
CA ILE A 36 0.93 -30.31 -2.18
C ILE A 36 -0.16 -29.75 -1.25
N LEU A 37 -0.16 -30.12 0.03
CA LEU A 37 -1.12 -29.64 1.03
C LEU A 37 -0.93 -28.15 1.35
N PHE A 38 0.32 -27.68 1.45
CA PHE A 38 0.62 -26.28 1.79
C PHE A 38 0.63 -25.33 0.59
N PHE A 39 0.98 -25.82 -0.60
CA PHE A 39 1.15 -24.98 -1.79
C PHE A 39 0.08 -25.20 -2.86
N GLY A 40 -0.82 -26.19 -2.69
CA GLY A 40 -1.79 -26.59 -3.70
C GLY A 40 -1.11 -27.20 -4.91
N ILE A 41 -1.87 -27.88 -5.78
CA ILE A 41 -1.35 -28.35 -7.08
C ILE A 41 -1.42 -27.18 -8.05
N PRO A 42 -0.31 -26.54 -8.45
CA PRO A 42 -0.36 -25.41 -9.36
C PRO A 42 -0.71 -25.78 -10.81
N PHE A 43 -1.04 -27.09 -11.07
CA PHE A 43 -1.07 -27.64 -12.43
C PHE A 43 -2.40 -28.24 -12.88
N LEU A 44 -3.50 -28.12 -12.12
CA LEU A 44 -4.82 -28.57 -12.55
C LEU A 44 -5.82 -27.40 -12.60
N SER A 45 -5.51 -26.43 -13.46
CA SER A 45 -6.50 -25.48 -13.94
C SER A 45 -6.74 -25.79 -15.43
N PHE A 46 -7.61 -26.76 -15.70
CA PHE A 46 -8.25 -26.90 -17.00
C PHE A 46 -9.32 -25.81 -17.13
N GLY A 47 -8.94 -24.67 -17.62
CA GLY A 47 -9.83 -23.59 -17.98
C GLY A 47 -9.02 -22.63 -18.84
N SER A 48 -9.32 -22.60 -20.14
CA SER A 48 -8.75 -21.65 -21.07
C SER A 48 -8.94 -20.23 -20.52
N ALA A 49 -7.82 -19.59 -20.14
CA ALA A 49 -7.83 -18.17 -19.90
C ALA A 49 -8.28 -17.46 -21.17
N PRO A 50 -9.17 -16.46 -21.12
CA PRO A 50 -9.42 -15.62 -22.28
C PRO A 50 -8.12 -14.92 -22.61
N GLU A 51 -7.73 -15.02 -23.88
CA GLU A 51 -6.60 -14.31 -24.49
C GLU A 51 -6.87 -12.83 -24.33
N ILE A 52 -6.25 -12.21 -23.32
CA ILE A 52 -6.27 -10.75 -23.17
C ILE A 52 -5.29 -10.23 -24.22
N ALA A 53 -5.85 -9.57 -25.21
CA ALA A 53 -5.09 -8.92 -26.26
C ALA A 53 -3.97 -8.05 -25.67
N ASP A 54 -2.80 -8.13 -26.28
CA ASP A 54 -1.55 -7.43 -25.93
C ASP A 54 -1.63 -5.87 -25.98
N ASP A 55 -2.82 -5.32 -26.16
CA ASP A 55 -3.07 -3.87 -26.34
C ASP A 55 -3.24 -3.09 -25.02
N LEU A 56 -3.07 -3.70 -23.85
CA LEU A 56 -3.17 -3.01 -22.56
C LEU A 56 -1.81 -2.77 -21.88
N ILE A 57 -0.74 -2.71 -22.63
CA ILE A 57 0.43 -1.95 -22.21
C ILE A 57 0.12 -0.49 -22.48
N ILE A 58 -0.53 0.17 -21.55
CA ILE A 58 -0.60 1.63 -21.52
C ILE A 58 0.83 2.14 -21.29
N ARG A 59 1.61 2.26 -22.37
CA ARG A 59 2.69 3.22 -22.44
C ARG A 59 2.04 4.58 -22.38
N THR A 60 1.90 5.12 -21.19
CA THR A 60 1.56 6.52 -21.00
C THR A 60 2.81 7.33 -21.33
N GLU A 61 3.12 7.47 -22.63
CA GLU A 61 3.83 8.64 -23.09
C GLU A 61 2.86 9.80 -22.89
N ILE A 62 3.09 10.58 -21.84
CA ILE A 62 2.38 11.85 -21.65
C ILE A 62 2.87 12.79 -22.73
N LYS A 63 2.15 12.82 -23.84
CA LYS A 63 2.31 13.84 -24.86
C LYS A 63 1.64 15.09 -24.30
N ILE A 64 2.43 16.00 -23.74
CA ILE A 64 1.96 17.31 -23.28
C ILE A 64 1.71 18.14 -24.54
N ASP A 65 0.46 18.24 -24.94
CA ASP A 65 0.05 19.22 -25.93
C ASP A 65 0.13 20.62 -25.29
N PRO A 66 0.75 21.62 -25.96
CA PRO A 66 0.83 22.97 -25.43
C PRO A 66 -0.56 23.59 -25.30
N PRO A 67 -0.81 24.43 -24.26
CA PRO A 67 -2.14 24.95 -23.97
C PRO A 67 -2.66 25.81 -25.13
N LYS A 68 -3.83 25.44 -25.64
CA LYS A 68 -4.58 26.22 -26.61
C LYS A 68 -4.96 27.57 -26.01
N LYS A 69 -4.47 28.69 -26.58
CA LYS A 69 -4.87 30.04 -26.21
C LYS A 69 -6.38 30.22 -26.36
N ILE A 70 -7.08 30.32 -25.23
CA ILE A 70 -8.48 30.71 -25.20
C ILE A 70 -8.56 32.22 -25.32
N GLN A 71 -9.13 32.74 -26.40
CA GLN A 71 -9.46 34.15 -26.54
C GLN A 71 -10.62 34.45 -25.58
N MET A 72 -10.35 35.34 -24.62
CA MET A 72 -11.37 35.87 -23.71
C MET A 72 -12.32 36.79 -24.49
N ALA A 73 -13.58 36.42 -24.55
CA ALA A 73 -14.66 37.33 -24.95
C ALA A 73 -14.91 38.31 -23.79
N GLN A 74 -14.87 39.60 -24.12
CA GLN A 74 -15.16 40.71 -23.20
C GLN A 74 -16.66 40.70 -22.84
N ALA A 75 -16.97 40.70 -21.56
CA ALA A 75 -18.32 40.92 -21.05
C ALA A 75 -18.45 42.37 -20.52
N PRO A 76 -19.66 42.97 -20.60
CA PRO A 76 -19.84 44.41 -20.46
C PRO A 76 -19.78 44.93 -19.00
N GLN A 77 -19.18 46.05 -18.81
CA GLN A 77 -19.08 46.79 -17.55
C GLN A 77 -20.45 47.30 -17.09
N LYS A 78 -20.84 46.98 -15.86
CA LYS A 78 -21.94 47.63 -15.17
C LYS A 78 -21.39 48.46 -14.01
N LYS A 79 -21.59 49.77 -14.09
CA LYS A 79 -21.27 50.75 -13.04
C LYS A 79 -22.10 50.50 -11.80
N VAL A 80 -21.52 50.50 -10.63
CA VAL A 80 -22.22 50.69 -9.36
C VAL A 80 -21.45 51.59 -8.42
N ASN A 81 -22.22 52.46 -7.81
CA ASN A 81 -21.90 53.59 -6.98
C ASN A 81 -21.17 53.24 -5.68
N LYS A 82 -20.45 54.27 -5.28
CA LYS A 82 -19.71 54.48 -4.06
C LYS A 82 -20.69 54.94 -2.95
N GLU A 83 -20.68 54.31 -1.80
CA GLU A 83 -21.04 54.93 -0.54
C GLU A 83 -20.20 54.40 0.62
N THR A 84 -19.81 55.32 1.42
CA THR A 84 -18.81 55.32 2.50
C THR A 84 -19.43 54.87 3.81
N SER A 85 -18.72 54.11 4.61
CA SER A 85 -18.64 54.35 6.06
C SER A 85 -17.52 53.54 6.73
N ALA A 86 -16.86 54.24 7.64
CA ALA A 86 -15.63 53.91 8.31
C ALA A 86 -15.81 53.19 9.65
N ASN A 87 -14.65 52.73 10.16
CA ASN A 87 -14.29 52.30 11.56
C ASN A 87 -14.57 50.82 11.88
N ALA A 88 -13.66 50.07 12.49
CA ALA A 88 -12.47 50.31 13.30
C ALA A 88 -11.57 49.07 13.33
N VAL A 89 -10.30 49.29 13.40
CA VAL A 89 -9.11 48.67 13.98
C VAL A 89 -9.35 47.54 15.00
N GLU A 90 -8.69 46.39 14.81
CA GLU A 90 -7.62 45.85 15.66
C GLU A 90 -7.13 44.46 15.16
N ASP A 91 -5.93 44.45 14.79
CA ASP A 91 -4.75 43.63 15.06
C ASP A 91 -4.95 42.14 15.41
N SER A 92 -4.53 41.28 14.48
CA SER A 92 -3.94 39.99 14.81
C SER A 92 -3.06 39.54 13.65
N LYS A 93 -1.77 39.68 13.86
CA LYS A 93 -0.68 39.19 13.04
C LYS A 93 -0.70 37.66 13.01
N SER A 94 -0.97 37.05 11.87
CA SER A 94 -0.69 35.65 11.59
C SER A 94 0.28 35.54 10.45
N LEU A 95 1.41 34.94 10.74
CA LEU A 95 2.47 34.63 9.78
C LEU A 95 2.01 33.49 8.88
N ALA A 96 1.67 33.83 7.65
CA ALA A 96 1.59 32.87 6.56
C ALA A 96 2.89 32.98 5.75
N SER A 97 3.56 31.86 5.56
CA SER A 97 4.61 31.74 4.57
C SER A 97 4.42 30.44 3.79
N GLY A 98 4.23 30.60 2.52
CA GLY A 98 4.79 29.78 1.47
C GLY A 98 3.82 28.93 0.68
N GLY A 99 3.56 29.33 -0.54
CA GLY A 99 3.03 28.48 -1.61
C GLY A 99 1.81 29.04 -2.31
N GLU A 100 1.98 30.17 -3.02
CA GLU A 100 1.00 30.58 -4.04
C GLU A 100 1.05 29.65 -5.25
N GLN A 101 -0.10 29.00 -5.54
CA GLN A 101 -0.60 28.91 -6.91
C GLN A 101 -2.09 28.52 -6.92
N GLY A 102 -2.89 29.44 -7.25
CA GLY A 102 -3.97 29.61 -8.19
C GLY A 102 -5.15 28.64 -8.17
N GLY A 103 -6.31 29.15 -7.82
CA GLY A 103 -7.59 28.55 -8.15
C GLY A 103 -8.58 28.63 -6.98
N ALA A 104 -9.35 29.71 -6.93
CA ALA A 104 -10.42 29.87 -5.95
C ALA A 104 -11.54 28.84 -6.19
N ASN A 105 -11.49 27.73 -5.43
CA ASN A 105 -12.64 26.94 -5.08
C ASN A 105 -12.72 26.92 -3.55
N ASN A 106 -13.83 27.40 -2.99
CA ASN A 106 -14.14 27.43 -1.55
C ASN A 106 -14.38 26.02 -0.98
N GLN A 107 -13.49 25.06 -1.22
CA GLN A 107 -13.43 23.82 -0.50
C GLN A 107 -12.36 23.98 0.57
N GLN A 108 -12.78 24.00 1.81
CA GLN A 108 -11.92 24.09 2.97
C GLN A 108 -11.14 22.76 3.05
N GLY A 109 -9.91 22.77 2.53
CA GLY A 109 -9.00 21.63 2.59
C GLY A 109 -8.51 21.37 4.00
N VAL A 110 -7.65 20.38 4.16
CA VAL A 110 -6.97 20.07 5.43
C VAL A 110 -5.54 20.58 5.39
N ALA A 111 -4.99 20.96 6.55
CA ALA A 111 -3.58 21.29 6.63
C ALA A 111 -2.73 20.02 6.43
N PHE A 112 -1.80 20.04 5.49
CA PHE A 112 -0.87 18.94 5.26
C PHE A 112 0.47 19.45 4.72
N LYS A 113 1.51 18.63 4.92
CA LYS A 113 2.84 18.84 4.30
C LYS A 113 3.38 17.42 3.95
N LEU A 114 3.66 17.18 2.68
CA LEU A 114 4.20 15.89 2.24
C LEU A 114 5.58 15.65 2.83
N PRO A 115 5.92 14.40 3.20
CA PRO A 115 7.28 14.02 3.52
C PRO A 115 8.21 14.20 2.31
N GLU A 116 9.49 14.42 2.57
CA GLU A 116 10.50 14.51 1.50
C GLU A 116 10.63 13.17 0.76
N SER A 117 10.84 13.27 -0.56
CA SER A 117 11.09 12.11 -1.42
C SER A 117 12.32 11.32 -0.96
N GLY A 118 12.31 10.01 -1.19
CA GLY A 118 13.43 9.14 -0.83
C GLY A 118 13.11 7.67 -0.97
N ILE A 119 14.12 6.84 -0.78
CA ILE A 119 14.01 5.38 -0.69
C ILE A 119 14.07 5.00 0.77
N ILE A 120 13.07 4.27 1.25
CA ILE A 120 12.93 3.87 2.64
C ILE A 120 13.06 2.34 2.72
N TYR A 121 13.95 1.86 3.55
CA TYR A 121 14.20 0.44 3.73
C TYR A 121 13.57 -0.07 5.02
N TYR A 122 12.90 -1.22 4.92
CA TYR A 122 12.25 -1.88 6.05
C TYR A 122 12.70 -3.32 6.17
N ASP A 123 13.09 -3.75 7.36
CA ASP A 123 13.21 -5.16 7.66
C ASP A 123 11.83 -5.78 7.83
N SER A 124 11.59 -6.89 7.14
CA SER A 124 10.35 -7.65 7.29
C SER A 124 10.52 -8.78 8.30
N TYR A 125 9.50 -8.98 9.13
CA TYR A 125 9.44 -10.06 10.11
C TYR A 125 8.14 -10.85 9.95
N VAL A 126 8.22 -12.15 10.16
CA VAL A 126 7.08 -13.03 10.28
C VAL A 126 7.24 -13.84 11.56
N ASP A 127 6.26 -13.74 12.47
CA ASP A 127 6.28 -14.39 13.78
C ASP A 127 7.60 -14.13 14.57
N GLY A 128 8.09 -12.90 14.49
CA GLY A 128 9.33 -12.45 15.13
C GLY A 128 10.63 -12.85 14.41
N GLN A 129 10.55 -13.64 13.34
CA GLN A 129 11.71 -14.04 12.55
C GLN A 129 11.96 -13.03 11.43
N ARG A 130 13.18 -12.48 11.37
CA ARG A 130 13.58 -11.55 10.30
C ARG A 130 13.74 -12.29 8.98
N TYR A 131 13.16 -11.71 7.95
CA TYR A 131 13.30 -12.12 6.55
C TYR A 131 14.19 -11.14 5.78
N GLN A 132 13.77 -10.78 4.60
CA GLN A 132 14.50 -9.87 3.72
C GLN A 132 14.12 -8.42 3.96
N THR A 133 15.02 -7.50 3.64
CA THR A 133 14.75 -6.08 3.63
C THR A 133 13.90 -5.74 2.39
N GLY A 134 12.79 -5.06 2.60
CA GLY A 134 11.98 -4.45 1.55
C GLY A 134 12.31 -2.98 1.39
N GLU A 135 11.90 -2.41 0.27
CA GLU A 135 12.10 -1.00 -0.03
C GLU A 135 10.79 -0.32 -0.43
N ILE A 136 10.69 0.95 -0.11
CA ILE A 136 9.60 1.85 -0.48
C ILE A 136 10.20 3.08 -1.14
N ASP A 137 9.92 3.25 -2.45
CA ASP A 137 10.25 4.48 -3.14
C ASP A 137 9.08 5.46 -2.97
N TRP A 138 9.34 6.56 -2.29
CA TRP A 138 8.42 7.68 -2.19
C TRP A 138 8.93 8.83 -3.03
N ILE A 139 8.19 9.21 -4.05
CA ILE A 139 8.57 10.24 -5.02
C ILE A 139 7.44 11.24 -5.13
N VAL A 140 7.78 12.51 -4.94
CA VAL A 140 6.90 13.66 -5.20
C VAL A 140 7.55 14.50 -6.29
N ASP A 141 6.80 14.77 -7.36
CA ASP A 141 7.21 15.62 -8.48
C ASP A 141 6.08 16.58 -8.81
N GLY A 142 6.27 17.84 -8.43
CA GLY A 142 5.24 18.86 -8.51
C GLY A 142 3.99 18.46 -7.74
N ASN A 143 2.87 18.34 -8.46
CA ASN A 143 1.58 17.91 -7.89
C ASN A 143 1.31 16.42 -8.05
N ASN A 144 2.30 15.61 -8.45
CA ASN A 144 2.17 14.17 -8.62
C ASN A 144 2.95 13.44 -7.54
N TYR A 145 2.48 12.24 -7.18
CA TYR A 145 3.26 11.34 -6.34
C TYR A 145 3.30 9.94 -6.95
N ARG A 146 4.33 9.21 -6.57
CA ARG A 146 4.49 7.78 -6.77
C ARG A 146 5.00 7.14 -5.48
N LEU A 147 4.32 6.11 -5.07
CA LEU A 147 4.69 5.23 -3.97
C LEU A 147 4.84 3.82 -4.52
N HIS A 148 6.07 3.31 -4.56
CA HIS A 148 6.36 1.96 -5.02
C HIS A 148 6.95 1.15 -3.88
N ILE A 149 6.41 -0.03 -3.63
CA ILE A 149 6.75 -0.89 -2.51
C ILE A 149 7.15 -2.25 -3.05
N ASN A 150 8.33 -2.71 -2.70
CA ASN A 150 8.85 -4.01 -3.05
C ASN A 150 9.29 -4.75 -1.79
N ILE A 151 8.54 -5.79 -1.42
CA ILE A 151 8.87 -6.65 -0.27
C ILE A 151 9.23 -8.02 -0.83
N PRO A 152 10.52 -8.38 -0.85
CA PRO A 152 10.94 -9.69 -1.34
C PRO A 152 10.51 -10.78 -0.36
N PHE A 153 9.99 -11.89 -0.89
CA PHE A 153 9.70 -13.11 -0.14
C PHE A 153 10.37 -14.29 -0.82
N ALA A 154 11.19 -15.01 -0.07
CA ALA A 154 11.81 -16.24 -0.55
C ALA A 154 10.73 -17.25 -0.98
N PHE A 155 10.96 -17.96 -2.08
CA PHE A 155 10.12 -19.04 -2.66
C PHE A 155 8.77 -18.61 -3.24
N VAL A 156 8.22 -17.46 -2.85
CA VAL A 156 6.91 -16.96 -3.32
C VAL A 156 7.06 -15.85 -4.37
N GLY A 157 8.23 -15.23 -4.43
CA GLY A 157 8.52 -14.04 -5.20
C GLY A 157 8.12 -12.75 -4.47
N PRO A 158 8.48 -11.58 -5.00
CA PRO A 158 8.25 -10.31 -4.35
C PRO A 158 6.76 -9.98 -4.27
N PHE A 159 6.38 -9.27 -3.20
CA PHE A 159 5.12 -8.58 -3.11
C PHE A 159 5.36 -7.13 -3.50
N VAL A 160 4.79 -6.75 -4.64
CA VAL A 160 4.95 -5.41 -5.21
C VAL A 160 3.62 -4.69 -5.13
N PHE A 161 3.68 -3.45 -4.67
CA PHE A 161 2.54 -2.54 -4.62
C PHE A 161 2.96 -1.20 -5.22
N GLU A 162 2.04 -0.58 -5.93
CA GLU A 162 2.28 0.77 -6.43
C GLU A 162 1.03 1.61 -6.29
N SER A 163 1.18 2.81 -5.73
CA SER A 163 0.16 3.84 -5.68
C SER A 163 0.67 5.08 -6.41
N LYS A 164 -0.11 5.57 -7.33
CA LYS A 164 0.18 6.81 -8.06
C LYS A 164 -1.04 7.71 -8.05
N GLY A 165 -0.80 8.99 -8.08
CA GLY A 165 -1.86 9.97 -8.13
C GLY A 165 -1.35 11.40 -8.03
N THR A 166 -2.23 12.27 -7.60
CA THR A 166 -1.97 13.69 -7.43
C THR A 166 -2.11 14.10 -5.96
N VAL A 167 -1.87 15.36 -5.69
CA VAL A 167 -2.12 16.01 -4.40
C VAL A 167 -3.28 16.96 -4.59
N ASP A 168 -4.33 16.83 -3.79
CA ASP A 168 -5.51 17.68 -3.83
C ASP A 168 -5.69 18.49 -2.52
N ALA A 169 -6.84 19.10 -2.31
CA ALA A 169 -7.13 19.88 -1.09
C ALA A 169 -7.16 19.03 0.20
N TYR A 170 -7.23 17.71 0.07
CA TYR A 170 -7.25 16.75 1.19
C TYR A 170 -5.90 16.07 1.42
N GLY A 171 -4.90 16.33 0.56
CA GLY A 171 -3.58 15.73 0.58
C GLY A 171 -3.36 14.75 -0.56
N ILE A 172 -2.89 13.54 -0.25
CA ILE A 172 -2.60 12.49 -1.23
C ILE A 172 -3.90 11.97 -1.84
N ALA A 173 -4.00 12.00 -3.17
CA ALA A 173 -5.16 11.60 -3.96
C ALA A 173 -4.78 10.52 -4.97
N PRO A 174 -4.89 9.22 -4.62
CA PRO A 174 -4.58 8.11 -5.54
C PRO A 174 -5.43 8.16 -6.81
N SER A 175 -4.81 7.89 -7.96
CA SER A 175 -5.48 7.66 -9.25
C SER A 175 -5.50 6.19 -9.63
N ILE A 176 -4.45 5.46 -9.24
CA ILE A 176 -4.35 4.02 -9.44
C ILE A 176 -3.57 3.37 -8.30
N TYR A 177 -4.08 2.25 -7.82
CA TYR A 177 -3.41 1.35 -6.90
C TYR A 177 -3.28 -0.01 -7.55
N TRP A 178 -2.05 -0.52 -7.63
CA TRP A 178 -1.70 -1.75 -8.31
C TRP A 178 -0.99 -2.71 -7.36
N THR A 179 -1.24 -4.01 -7.49
CA THR A 179 -0.64 -5.04 -6.63
C THR A 179 -0.24 -6.27 -7.43
N GLN A 180 0.92 -6.83 -7.12
CA GLN A 180 1.36 -8.11 -7.66
C GLN A 180 2.02 -8.97 -6.57
N ARG A 181 1.74 -10.27 -6.57
CA ARG A 181 2.31 -11.24 -5.66
C ARG A 181 3.04 -12.32 -6.43
N GLY A 182 4.38 -12.29 -6.38
CA GLY A 182 5.22 -13.20 -7.12
C GLY A 182 4.93 -13.15 -8.62
N THR A 183 4.67 -14.28 -9.23
CA THR A 183 4.38 -14.42 -10.65
C THR A 183 2.89 -14.33 -11.01
N ARG A 184 2.01 -14.04 -10.03
CA ARG A 184 0.57 -13.92 -10.28
C ARG A 184 0.27 -12.69 -11.13
N PRO A 185 -0.80 -12.71 -11.95
CA PRO A 185 -1.23 -11.52 -12.67
C PRO A 185 -1.43 -10.33 -11.73
N PRO A 186 -1.06 -9.12 -12.15
CA PRO A 186 -1.30 -7.92 -11.37
C PRO A 186 -2.79 -7.61 -11.25
N ARG A 187 -3.16 -6.96 -10.18
CA ARG A 187 -4.51 -6.46 -9.89
C ARG A 187 -4.44 -4.97 -9.67
N TYR A 188 -5.45 -4.24 -10.11
CA TYR A 188 -5.49 -2.81 -9.92
C TYR A 188 -6.86 -2.31 -9.46
N SER A 189 -6.83 -1.16 -8.81
CA SER A 189 -7.99 -0.35 -8.44
C SER A 189 -7.75 1.05 -8.99
N ARG A 190 -8.68 1.56 -9.81
CA ARG A 190 -8.62 2.88 -10.43
C ARG A 190 -9.61 3.82 -9.77
N PHE A 191 -9.15 5.03 -9.50
CA PHE A 191 -9.88 6.11 -8.84
C PHE A 191 -10.20 7.19 -9.87
N ASP A 192 -11.35 7.14 -10.49
CA ASP A 192 -11.79 8.17 -11.43
C ASP A 192 -12.40 9.33 -10.65
N ARG A 193 -11.57 10.34 -10.37
CA ARG A 193 -11.96 11.52 -9.59
C ARG A 193 -12.57 12.59 -10.47
N ASP A 194 -13.65 13.19 -9.97
CA ASP A 194 -14.22 14.41 -10.50
C ASP A 194 -13.60 15.67 -9.85
N ALA A 195 -14.06 16.85 -10.27
CA ALA A 195 -13.55 18.13 -9.76
C ALA A 195 -13.84 18.36 -8.26
N SER A 196 -14.75 17.61 -7.65
CA SER A 196 -15.06 17.66 -6.22
C SER A 196 -14.16 16.76 -5.38
N GLY A 197 -13.29 15.96 -6.03
CA GLY A 197 -12.48 14.92 -5.39
C GLY A 197 -13.22 13.61 -5.14
N GLY A 198 -14.54 13.57 -5.44
CA GLY A 198 -15.34 12.35 -5.49
C GLY A 198 -15.21 11.61 -6.83
N GLY A 199 -16.23 10.82 -7.21
CA GLY A 199 -16.24 10.13 -8.50
C GLY A 199 -16.61 8.66 -8.43
N LYS A 200 -15.87 7.79 -9.16
CA LYS A 200 -16.13 6.34 -9.23
C LYS A 200 -14.87 5.52 -9.04
N MET A 201 -15.04 4.34 -8.43
CA MET A 201 -14.01 3.32 -8.32
C MET A 201 -14.21 2.21 -9.35
N TYR A 202 -13.08 1.66 -9.83
CA TYR A 202 -13.08 0.48 -10.70
C TYR A 202 -12.05 -0.54 -10.22
N PHE A 203 -12.43 -1.83 -10.23
CA PHE A 203 -11.59 -2.92 -9.78
C PHE A 203 -11.38 -3.94 -10.90
N SER A 204 -10.12 -4.31 -11.16
CA SER A 204 -9.80 -5.31 -12.20
C SER A 204 -10.43 -6.68 -11.95
N GLU A 205 -10.68 -7.04 -10.69
CA GLU A 205 -11.27 -8.34 -10.33
C GLU A 205 -12.80 -8.32 -10.17
N LYS A 206 -13.40 -7.12 -10.12
CA LYS A 206 -14.85 -6.93 -9.97
C LYS A 206 -15.30 -5.77 -10.85
N PRO A 207 -15.22 -5.89 -12.18
CA PRO A 207 -15.52 -4.79 -13.10
C PRO A 207 -16.97 -4.31 -13.02
N GLU A 208 -17.89 -5.15 -12.55
CA GLU A 208 -19.32 -4.81 -12.32
C GLU A 208 -19.54 -3.99 -11.04
N PHE A 209 -18.58 -4.00 -10.10
CA PHE A 209 -18.68 -3.26 -8.84
C PHE A 209 -17.97 -1.92 -8.96
N THR A 210 -18.74 -0.85 -9.14
CA THR A 210 -18.24 0.53 -9.33
C THR A 210 -18.79 1.46 -8.26
N PRO A 211 -18.34 1.35 -7.00
CA PRO A 211 -18.84 2.18 -5.92
C PRO A 211 -18.46 3.66 -6.09
N ASP A 212 -19.20 4.53 -5.40
CA ASP A 212 -18.89 5.94 -5.34
C ASP A 212 -17.56 6.18 -4.64
N LEU A 213 -16.71 7.00 -5.25
CA LEU A 213 -15.45 7.48 -4.70
C LEU A 213 -15.74 8.71 -3.84
N LEU A 214 -15.33 8.65 -2.58
CA LEU A 214 -15.46 9.78 -1.67
C LEU A 214 -14.18 10.65 -1.68
N PRO A 215 -14.28 11.96 -1.44
CA PRO A 215 -13.11 12.81 -1.23
C PRO A 215 -12.22 12.24 -0.11
N GLY A 216 -10.89 12.35 -0.28
CA GLY A 216 -9.93 11.82 0.69
C GLY A 216 -9.76 10.29 0.69
N THR A 217 -10.41 9.55 -0.23
CA THR A 217 -10.22 8.10 -0.36
C THR A 217 -8.76 7.76 -0.63
N GLN A 218 -8.22 6.82 0.16
CA GLN A 218 -6.87 6.30 0.07
C GLN A 218 -6.85 4.84 -0.37
N ASP A 219 -5.69 4.36 -0.83
CA ASP A 219 -5.40 2.93 -0.81
C ASP A 219 -4.68 2.55 0.50
N ARG A 220 -4.55 1.26 0.75
CA ARG A 220 -3.99 0.74 2.02
C ARG A 220 -2.56 1.19 2.33
N PHE A 221 -1.78 1.65 1.37
CA PHE A 221 -0.42 2.12 1.58
C PHE A 221 -0.32 3.65 1.53
N SER A 222 -1.00 4.31 0.59
CA SER A 222 -1.04 5.76 0.52
C SER A 222 -1.60 6.38 1.81
N LEU A 223 -2.52 5.69 2.50
CA LEU A 223 -3.07 6.16 3.77
C LEU A 223 -2.00 6.44 4.84
N MET A 224 -0.89 5.67 4.85
CA MET A 224 0.18 5.85 5.84
C MET A 224 0.97 7.14 5.57
N PHE A 225 1.21 7.43 4.29
CA PHE A 225 1.83 8.67 3.84
C PHE A 225 0.89 9.86 3.99
N GLN A 226 -0.42 9.63 3.86
CA GLN A 226 -1.43 10.62 4.17
C GLN A 226 -1.41 11.00 5.66
N PHE A 227 -1.32 10.03 6.58
CA PHE A 227 -1.17 10.30 8.00
C PHE A 227 0.10 11.10 8.30
N ALA A 228 1.24 10.71 7.70
CA ALA A 228 2.48 11.45 7.81
C ALA A 228 2.30 12.90 7.34
N SER A 229 1.66 13.09 6.19
CA SER A 229 1.42 14.41 5.60
C SER A 229 0.55 15.29 6.49
N LEU A 230 -0.52 14.74 7.07
CA LEU A 230 -1.40 15.45 7.99
C LEU A 230 -0.66 15.87 9.26
N LEU A 231 0.13 14.98 9.86
CA LEU A 231 0.93 15.27 11.07
C LEU A 231 2.04 16.29 10.81
N ASN A 232 2.62 16.30 9.61
CA ASN A 232 3.58 17.33 9.20
C ASN A 232 2.93 18.70 8.98
N GLY A 233 1.66 18.72 8.58
CA GLY A 233 0.86 19.93 8.43
C GLY A 233 0.37 20.50 9.75
N ASP A 234 -0.12 19.61 10.63
CA ASP A 234 -0.57 19.96 11.98
C ASP A 234 -0.25 18.82 12.95
N SER A 235 0.79 18.98 13.75
CA SER A 235 1.22 17.98 14.73
C SER A 235 0.24 17.76 15.88
N LYS A 236 -0.75 18.62 16.05
CA LYS A 236 -1.80 18.48 17.09
C LYS A 236 -3.01 17.70 16.60
N ILE A 237 -3.07 17.40 15.31
CA ILE A 237 -4.15 16.56 14.76
C ILE A 237 -4.06 15.16 15.40
N ASP A 238 -5.18 14.52 15.63
CA ASP A 238 -5.27 13.16 16.18
C ASP A 238 -4.56 12.96 17.54
N GLU A 239 -4.91 13.76 18.51
CA GLU A 239 -4.50 13.56 19.90
C GLU A 239 -4.97 12.19 20.43
N ALA A 240 -4.44 11.77 21.57
CA ALA A 240 -4.77 10.48 22.19
C ALA A 240 -6.28 10.28 22.35
N GLY A 241 -6.80 9.16 21.86
CA GLY A 241 -8.22 8.81 21.90
C GLY A 241 -9.01 9.23 20.67
N THR A 242 -8.47 10.07 19.79
CA THR A 242 -9.12 10.46 18.52
C THR A 242 -9.32 9.25 17.62
N ILE A 243 -10.48 9.17 16.98
CA ILE A 243 -10.77 8.19 15.95
C ILE A 243 -10.76 8.92 14.60
N ARG A 244 -9.79 8.59 13.75
CA ARG A 244 -9.73 9.06 12.37
C ARG A 244 -10.35 8.04 11.45
N SER A 245 -11.33 8.48 10.67
CA SER A 245 -12.03 7.63 9.70
C SER A 245 -11.68 8.06 8.29
N LEU A 246 -11.30 7.10 7.45
CA LEU A 246 -10.96 7.31 6.04
C LEU A 246 -11.60 6.23 5.18
N PRO A 247 -12.14 6.56 3.99
CA PRO A 247 -12.49 5.56 3.00
C PRO A 247 -11.19 4.98 2.42
N VAL A 248 -11.05 3.65 2.46
CA VAL A 248 -9.83 2.94 2.05
C VAL A 248 -10.16 1.83 1.07
N VAL A 249 -9.36 1.78 0.01
CA VAL A 249 -9.35 0.68 -0.96
C VAL A 249 -8.35 -0.38 -0.55
N ASP A 250 -8.82 -1.61 -0.37
CA ASP A 250 -7.98 -2.79 -0.16
C ASP A 250 -8.39 -3.88 -1.16
N TYR A 251 -7.53 -4.15 -2.14
CA TYR A 251 -7.75 -5.04 -3.28
C TYR A 251 -8.98 -4.63 -4.12
N ASN A 252 -10.14 -5.25 -3.89
CA ASN A 252 -11.37 -5.09 -4.64
C ASN A 252 -12.54 -4.66 -3.74
N THR A 253 -12.23 -4.00 -2.63
CA THR A 253 -13.20 -3.45 -1.68
C THR A 253 -12.91 -1.97 -1.42
N LEU A 254 -13.96 -1.20 -1.14
CA LEU A 254 -13.89 0.15 -0.62
C LEU A 254 -14.68 0.16 0.68
N GLU A 255 -14.00 0.45 1.78
CA GLU A 255 -14.58 0.42 3.12
C GLU A 255 -14.14 1.63 3.93
N MET A 256 -14.94 2.05 4.91
CA MET A 256 -14.53 3.04 5.89
C MET A 256 -13.63 2.36 6.94
N TRP A 257 -12.38 2.78 7.01
CA TRP A 257 -11.44 2.32 8.03
C TRP A 257 -11.35 3.33 9.16
N HIS A 258 -11.37 2.83 10.38
CA HIS A 258 -11.32 3.63 11.59
C HIS A 258 -10.03 3.37 12.33
N PHE A 259 -9.24 4.41 12.58
CA PHE A 259 -7.97 4.33 13.28
C PHE A 259 -8.06 5.08 14.59
N LYS A 260 -7.79 4.40 15.70
CA LYS A 260 -7.64 5.02 17.01
C LYS A 260 -6.22 5.53 17.17
N SER A 261 -6.07 6.82 17.46
CA SER A 261 -4.79 7.42 17.83
C SER A 261 -4.51 7.20 19.32
N TYR A 262 -3.27 6.85 19.63
CA TYR A 262 -2.77 6.76 21.01
C TYR A 262 -1.97 8.01 21.42
N GLY A 263 -1.92 9.03 20.55
CA GLY A 263 -1.16 10.26 20.79
C GLY A 263 0.35 10.06 20.66
N GLU A 264 1.09 11.11 21.00
CA GLU A 264 2.55 11.07 20.99
C GLU A 264 3.09 10.39 22.26
N THR A 265 4.05 9.49 22.05
CA THR A 265 4.78 8.81 23.13
C THR A 265 6.26 8.76 22.77
N VAL A 266 7.10 8.75 23.82
CA VAL A 266 8.54 8.49 23.64
C VAL A 266 8.75 7.01 23.92
N SER A 267 9.21 6.26 22.94
CA SER A 267 9.39 4.81 23.02
C SER A 267 10.57 4.32 22.20
N GLU A 268 10.93 3.06 22.37
CA GLU A 268 11.94 2.34 21.59
C GLU A 268 11.30 1.31 20.66
N ASP A 269 10.02 1.55 20.25
CA ASP A 269 9.27 0.65 19.38
C ASP A 269 9.88 0.50 17.98
N ILE A 270 10.77 1.45 17.59
CA ILE A 270 11.50 1.44 16.32
C ILE A 270 12.98 1.32 16.62
N PRO A 271 13.54 0.11 16.60
CA PRO A 271 14.92 -0.16 17.09
C PRO A 271 16.00 0.68 16.42
N SER A 272 15.89 0.95 15.11
CA SER A 272 16.88 1.74 14.35
C SER A 272 16.94 3.22 14.75
N LEU A 273 15.89 3.75 15.37
CA LEU A 273 15.85 5.11 15.89
C LEU A 273 16.18 5.21 17.38
N GLY A 274 16.23 4.08 18.09
CA GLY A 274 16.36 4.06 19.54
C GLY A 274 15.17 4.78 20.20
N LYS A 275 15.47 5.63 21.19
CA LYS A 275 14.45 6.40 21.91
C LYS A 275 13.98 7.56 21.05
N SER A 276 12.76 7.46 20.50
CA SER A 276 12.18 8.42 19.57
C SER A 276 10.76 8.80 19.94
N VAL A 277 10.29 9.95 19.40
CA VAL A 277 8.89 10.39 19.53
C VAL A 277 8.07 9.72 18.44
N ASN A 278 7.09 8.93 18.87
CA ASN A 278 6.24 8.16 17.97
C ASN A 278 4.76 8.44 18.24
N ARG A 279 3.93 8.32 17.19
CA ARG A 279 2.47 8.28 17.31
C ARG A 279 1.97 6.96 16.78
N ARG A 280 1.28 6.20 17.64
CA ARG A 280 0.69 4.92 17.27
C ARG A 280 -0.75 5.12 16.85
N TYR A 281 -1.12 4.52 15.72
CA TYR A 281 -2.49 4.33 15.26
C TYR A 281 -2.81 2.84 15.24
N ALA A 282 -3.97 2.46 15.79
CA ALA A 282 -4.48 1.10 15.71
C ALA A 282 -5.72 1.06 14.84
N LEU A 283 -5.72 0.22 13.81
CA LEU A 283 -6.91 -0.05 13.01
C LEU A 283 -7.95 -0.77 13.89
N MET A 284 -9.14 -0.18 13.99
CA MET A 284 -10.27 -0.80 14.68
C MET A 284 -10.77 -2.00 13.88
N GLN A 285 -11.32 -2.99 14.58
CA GLN A 285 -11.84 -4.19 13.95
C GLN A 285 -12.89 -3.84 12.90
N ARG A 286 -12.74 -4.44 11.71
CA ARG A 286 -13.68 -4.31 10.58
C ARG A 286 -14.56 -5.54 10.52
N GLU A 287 -15.86 -5.34 10.34
CA GLU A 287 -16.84 -6.43 10.29
C GLU A 287 -16.60 -7.39 9.11
N ASN A 288 -16.19 -6.83 7.97
CA ASN A 288 -15.98 -7.56 6.73
C ASN A 288 -14.55 -8.04 6.49
N ASP A 289 -13.65 -7.93 7.49
CA ASP A 289 -12.30 -8.51 7.36
C ASP A 289 -12.31 -10.00 7.71
N PRO A 290 -12.18 -10.90 6.70
CA PRO A 290 -12.21 -12.34 6.95
C PRO A 290 -11.01 -12.81 7.80
N TYR A 291 -9.94 -12.05 7.82
CA TYR A 291 -8.73 -12.36 8.60
C TYR A 291 -8.76 -11.73 10.00
N LYS A 292 -9.74 -10.85 10.31
CA LYS A 292 -9.86 -10.12 11.59
C LYS A 292 -8.52 -9.53 12.03
N ARG A 293 -7.81 -8.91 11.09
CA ARG A 293 -6.47 -8.38 11.30
C ARG A 293 -6.48 -7.21 12.28
N GLN A 294 -5.56 -7.25 13.21
CA GLN A 294 -5.19 -6.10 14.02
C GLN A 294 -3.98 -5.44 13.35
N VAL A 295 -4.07 -4.16 13.03
CA VAL A 295 -3.00 -3.42 12.40
C VAL A 295 -2.63 -2.23 13.26
N ASP A 296 -1.37 -2.17 13.65
CA ASP A 296 -0.78 -1.06 14.37
C ASP A 296 0.29 -0.38 13.50
N ILE A 297 0.29 0.95 13.50
CA ILE A 297 1.23 1.77 12.74
C ILE A 297 1.86 2.76 13.70
N TRP A 298 3.18 2.74 13.82
CA TRP A 298 3.96 3.73 14.55
C TRP A 298 4.56 4.72 13.57
N LEU A 299 4.15 5.96 13.66
CA LEU A 299 4.68 7.07 12.86
C LEU A 299 5.73 7.79 13.69
N ALA A 300 6.94 7.95 13.15
CA ALA A 300 8.06 8.53 13.87
C ALA A 300 8.28 9.99 13.48
N LYS A 301 8.38 10.87 14.47
CA LYS A 301 8.59 12.31 14.27
C LYS A 301 9.90 12.59 13.54
N ASP A 302 10.95 11.86 13.91
CA ASP A 302 12.30 12.00 13.32
C ASP A 302 12.37 11.51 11.87
N LEU A 303 11.30 10.85 11.37
CA LEU A 303 11.13 10.43 9.99
C LEU A 303 10.08 11.27 9.24
N GLU A 304 9.81 12.50 9.66
CA GLU A 304 8.72 13.29 9.10
C GLU A 304 7.37 12.56 9.21
N TRP A 305 7.15 11.90 10.34
CA TRP A 305 5.99 11.06 10.62
C TRP A 305 5.77 9.89 9.64
N LEU A 306 6.77 9.52 8.82
CA LEU A 306 6.71 8.29 8.04
C LEU A 306 6.59 7.07 8.97
N PRO A 307 6.01 5.96 8.49
CA PRO A 307 5.93 4.74 9.28
C PRO A 307 7.31 4.25 9.70
N GLY A 308 7.56 4.19 10.99
CA GLY A 308 8.77 3.56 11.54
C GLY A 308 8.55 2.08 11.83
N ARG A 309 7.29 1.68 12.12
CA ARG A 309 6.89 0.28 12.30
C ARG A 309 5.45 0.08 11.88
N ILE A 310 5.20 -1.02 11.19
CA ILE A 310 3.87 -1.50 10.83
C ILE A 310 3.76 -2.93 11.33
N ARG A 311 2.75 -3.23 12.12
CA ARG A 311 2.50 -4.58 12.64
C ARG A 311 1.09 -5.01 12.27
N SER A 312 0.98 -6.16 11.63
CA SER A 312 -0.30 -6.80 11.30
C SER A 312 -0.35 -8.17 11.96
N GLN A 313 -1.39 -8.40 12.75
CA GLN A 313 -1.64 -9.69 13.40
C GLN A 313 -2.96 -10.25 12.89
N GLU A 314 -2.95 -11.49 12.39
CA GLU A 314 -4.13 -12.23 11.97
C GLU A 314 -4.79 -12.93 13.17
N ALA A 315 -6.06 -13.35 13.01
CA ALA A 315 -6.81 -14.05 14.06
C ALA A 315 -6.18 -15.39 14.50
N ASN A 316 -5.43 -16.04 13.62
CA ASN A 316 -4.67 -17.26 13.91
C ASN A 316 -3.38 -17.01 14.72
N GLY A 317 -3.11 -15.75 15.07
CA GLY A 317 -1.94 -15.33 15.84
C GLY A 317 -0.70 -14.99 15.00
N ARG A 318 -0.71 -15.24 13.68
CA ARG A 318 0.43 -14.86 12.82
C ARG A 318 0.66 -13.37 12.85
N VAL A 319 1.91 -12.98 12.99
CA VAL A 319 2.34 -11.59 13.04
C VAL A 319 3.25 -11.30 11.85
N PHE A 320 2.92 -10.27 11.11
CA PHE A 320 3.75 -9.70 10.07
C PHE A 320 4.15 -8.28 10.46
N GLU A 321 5.44 -7.94 10.35
CA GLU A 321 5.92 -6.61 10.68
C GLU A 321 6.86 -6.07 9.60
N LEU A 322 6.79 -4.76 9.40
CA LEU A 322 7.80 -3.98 8.72
C LEU A 322 8.39 -3.01 9.72
N VAL A 323 9.71 -3.00 9.87
CA VAL A 323 10.43 -2.15 10.82
C VAL A 323 11.44 -1.31 10.04
N PHE A 324 11.37 0.00 10.20
CA PHE A 324 12.26 0.94 9.55
C PHE A 324 13.73 0.62 9.83
N GLN A 325 14.52 0.61 8.76
CA GLN A 325 15.96 0.40 8.82
C GLN A 325 16.70 1.71 8.55
N GLN A 326 16.47 2.31 7.38
CA GLN A 326 17.11 3.57 6.95
C GLN A 326 16.28 4.26 5.85
N LYS A 327 16.57 5.56 5.63
CA LYS A 327 16.09 6.34 4.49
C LYS A 327 17.28 6.88 3.71
N SER A 328 17.24 6.80 2.40
CA SER A 328 18.24 7.34 1.49
C SER A 328 17.60 8.36 0.54
N PRO A 329 18.32 9.39 0.11
CA PRO A 329 17.84 10.27 -0.95
C PRO A 329 17.65 9.47 -2.25
N LEU A 330 16.80 9.99 -3.13
CA LEU A 330 16.67 9.43 -4.48
C LEU A 330 18.04 9.52 -5.20
N PRO A 331 18.39 8.54 -6.05
CA PRO A 331 19.57 8.65 -6.90
C PRO A 331 19.47 9.94 -7.73
N THR A 332 20.50 10.77 -7.64
CA THR A 332 20.61 11.91 -8.54
C THR A 332 20.71 11.34 -9.94
N SER A 333 19.69 11.57 -10.80
CA SER A 333 19.80 11.22 -12.20
C SER A 333 21.05 11.93 -12.73
N ALA A 334 22.09 11.18 -13.05
CA ALA A 334 23.20 11.72 -13.82
C ALA A 334 22.59 12.28 -15.10
N THR A 335 22.60 13.59 -15.22
CA THR A 335 22.22 14.27 -16.48
C THR A 335 23.15 13.74 -17.56
N PRO A 336 22.60 13.20 -18.67
CA PRO A 336 23.41 12.62 -19.74
C PRO A 336 24.30 13.67 -20.40
#